data_5ff13dd4ca885d3919d99e5e3f9fb0f8
#
_entry.id   5ff13dd4ca885d3919d99e5e3f9fb0f8
#
_cell.length_a   1.000
_cell.length_b   1.000
_cell.length_c   1.000
_cell.angle_alpha   90.00
_cell.angle_beta   90.00
_cell.angle_gamma   90.00
#
_symmetry.space_group_name_H-M   'P 1'
#
loop_
_entity.id
_entity.type
_entity.pdbx_description
1 polymer ?
#
loop_
_entity_poly.entity_id
_entity_poly.type
_entity_poly.pdbx_seq_one_letter_code
_entity_poly.pdbx_strand_id
1 'polypeptide(L)'
;MNVAAFIEYLNKTKGLQIDASYYAKIEKWRQWWQGYVPSVHNIKITREDGEHKRRRASLRMPKRVCEDWANLLLNDKTTFQIGDAATAAYLLGSNEQQTGGLLRQLHFWENANKLVEKAYWSGTGAFVLSVEGIKGTDGQLEADPDARIVLDYDPASCILPISVERGIVTEAAFVSECLIDGRPCAYLQTHTVRDGSRTITNEWFEISQGQNGAPVFTPHKAPAGTMTDLHPEGSPPWFSLFSPAAEKNIDGGTGLGMAVFAEALDAAQGVDLAFDNYRQDLYLGGKKIFYDRSLCRKWVDKKGTEHAVPPDAVHRQVFYELPTPEGGIDQPAAWREYNPDLRTASNHQAVQDALDMMSFKCKLGCHRYKFDQGTVTTATEYTGSRQDLVQNANKNQIPIETALIGILRAMLWAAKNLLGAPVDPESSISVNWDDSYIVSEAERTSQLREDALAGLVPRCRYLSARYSLSEEEAHQWTAEAKADSQTEEQLTFGGA
;
A
#
# COMPACT_ATOMS: atom_id res chain seq x y z
N MET A 1 -1.21 19.24 5.38
CA MET A 1 -0.96 20.43 4.53
C MET A 1 -1.77 20.35 3.24
N ASN A 2 -2.21 21.50 2.69
CA ASN A 2 -2.77 21.56 1.35
C ASN A 2 -1.61 21.71 0.35
N VAL A 3 -1.19 20.59 -0.25
CA VAL A 3 -0.03 20.55 -1.17
C VAL A 3 -0.29 21.39 -2.43
N ALA A 4 -1.50 21.38 -2.97
CA ALA A 4 -1.83 22.21 -4.14
C ALA A 4 -1.65 23.71 -3.87
N ALA A 5 -2.09 24.19 -2.72
CA ALA A 5 -1.87 25.59 -2.33
C ALA A 5 -0.38 25.91 -2.11
N PHE A 6 0.39 24.95 -1.59
CA PHE A 6 1.83 25.13 -1.45
C PHE A 6 2.53 25.17 -2.80
N ILE A 7 2.13 24.35 -3.77
CA ILE A 7 2.64 24.37 -5.14
C ILE A 7 2.34 25.73 -5.80
N GLU A 8 1.13 26.26 -5.66
CA GLU A 8 0.77 27.58 -6.18
C GLU A 8 1.66 28.68 -5.58
N TYR A 9 1.92 28.58 -4.26
CA TYR A 9 2.87 29.47 -3.59
C TYR A 9 4.28 29.36 -4.17
N LEU A 10 4.82 28.14 -4.36
CA LEU A 10 6.14 27.90 -4.92
C LEU A 10 6.24 28.38 -6.39
N ASN A 11 5.23 28.09 -7.19
CA ASN A 11 5.16 28.56 -8.57
C ASN A 11 5.25 30.09 -8.66
N LYS A 12 4.53 30.79 -7.76
CA LYS A 12 4.52 32.25 -7.70
C LYS A 12 5.82 32.85 -7.17
N THR A 13 6.42 32.24 -6.13
CA THR A 13 7.58 32.83 -5.44
C THR A 13 8.91 32.39 -6.00
N LYS A 14 8.99 31.18 -6.55
CA LYS A 14 10.22 30.58 -7.10
C LYS A 14 10.19 30.39 -8.61
N GLY A 15 9.08 30.69 -9.28
CA GLY A 15 8.96 30.53 -10.73
C GLY A 15 8.91 29.07 -11.19
N LEU A 16 8.58 28.13 -10.31
CA LEU A 16 8.40 26.73 -10.67
C LEU A 16 7.14 26.59 -11.56
N GLN A 17 7.11 25.57 -12.40
CA GLN A 17 5.98 25.31 -13.31
C GLN A 17 5.32 23.95 -13.02
N ILE A 18 5.01 23.71 -11.75
CA ILE A 18 4.41 22.45 -11.32
C ILE A 18 2.91 22.50 -11.49
N ASP A 19 2.33 21.46 -12.10
CA ASP A 19 0.89 21.35 -12.31
C ASP A 19 0.15 21.02 -11.00
N ALA A 20 -0.31 22.06 -10.30
CA ALA A 20 -1.07 21.91 -9.07
C ALA A 20 -2.40 21.14 -9.26
N SER A 21 -2.99 21.17 -10.47
CA SER A 21 -4.28 20.53 -10.75
C SER A 21 -4.19 18.99 -10.67
N TYR A 22 -3.04 18.41 -10.97
CA TYR A 22 -2.82 16.98 -10.89
C TYR A 22 -2.93 16.45 -9.45
N TYR A 23 -2.56 17.27 -8.46
CA TYR A 23 -2.62 16.89 -7.05
C TYR A 23 -4.06 16.77 -6.54
N ALA A 24 -5.03 17.39 -7.20
CA ALA A 24 -6.45 17.15 -6.94
C ALA A 24 -6.88 15.72 -7.33
N LYS A 25 -6.29 15.15 -8.40
CA LYS A 25 -6.51 13.76 -8.80
C LYS A 25 -5.90 12.80 -7.76
N ILE A 26 -4.66 13.08 -7.31
CA ILE A 26 -3.99 12.30 -6.25
C ILE A 26 -4.82 12.33 -4.97
N GLU A 27 -5.37 13.49 -4.58
CA GLU A 27 -6.23 13.60 -3.41
C GLU A 27 -7.53 12.79 -3.57
N LYS A 28 -8.13 12.76 -4.77
CA LYS A 28 -9.27 11.89 -5.04
C LYS A 28 -8.93 10.41 -4.91
N TRP A 29 -7.76 9.97 -5.37
CA TRP A 29 -7.28 8.60 -5.17
C TRP A 29 -7.05 8.30 -3.69
N ARG A 30 -6.51 9.25 -2.92
CA ARG A 30 -6.34 9.13 -1.48
C ARG A 30 -7.66 8.89 -0.76
N GLN A 31 -8.73 9.63 -1.12
CA GLN A 31 -10.07 9.44 -0.58
C GLN A 31 -10.61 8.03 -0.86
N TRP A 32 -10.41 7.52 -2.08
CA TRP A 32 -10.79 6.16 -2.44
C TRP A 32 -9.99 5.10 -1.66
N TRP A 33 -8.69 5.30 -1.52
CA TRP A 33 -7.84 4.44 -0.70
C TRP A 33 -8.24 4.46 0.79
N GLN A 34 -8.60 5.61 1.33
CA GLN A 34 -9.13 5.75 2.69
C GLN A 34 -10.55 5.15 2.85
N GLY A 35 -11.24 4.87 1.75
CA GLY A 35 -12.60 4.29 1.74
C GLY A 35 -13.69 5.28 2.08
N TYR A 36 -13.48 6.57 1.79
CA TYR A 36 -14.50 7.58 1.96
C TYR A 36 -14.35 8.71 0.94
N VAL A 37 -15.24 8.72 -0.04
CA VAL A 37 -15.37 9.77 -1.06
C VAL A 37 -16.71 10.48 -0.82
N PRO A 38 -16.73 11.75 -0.38
CA PRO A 38 -17.96 12.43 0.00
C PRO A 38 -19.06 12.43 -1.07
N SER A 39 -18.69 12.61 -2.33
CA SER A 39 -19.64 12.63 -3.46
C SER A 39 -20.29 11.27 -3.75
N VAL A 40 -19.67 10.17 -3.33
CA VAL A 40 -20.14 8.79 -3.59
C VAL A 40 -20.81 8.20 -2.35
N HIS A 41 -20.24 8.47 -1.16
CA HIS A 41 -20.64 7.80 0.07
C HIS A 41 -21.69 8.57 0.88
N ASN A 42 -21.91 9.86 0.63
CA ASN A 42 -22.97 10.61 1.29
C ASN A 42 -24.27 10.52 0.48
N ILE A 43 -25.23 9.77 0.99
CA ILE A 43 -26.55 9.65 0.38
C ILE A 43 -27.50 10.56 1.12
N LYS A 44 -28.21 11.42 0.38
CA LYS A 44 -29.31 12.21 0.91
C LYS A 44 -30.58 11.35 0.92
N ILE A 45 -31.27 11.31 2.03
CA ILE A 45 -32.55 10.63 2.20
C ILE A 45 -33.54 11.69 2.66
N THR A 46 -34.61 11.91 1.89
CA THR A 46 -35.69 12.79 2.29
C THR A 46 -36.70 11.98 3.13
N ARG A 47 -37.00 12.43 4.33
CA ARG A 47 -38.00 11.89 5.24
C ARG A 47 -39.02 12.98 5.57
N GLU A 48 -40.10 12.62 6.26
CA GLU A 48 -41.13 13.56 6.68
C GLU A 48 -40.62 14.70 7.55
N ASP A 49 -39.55 14.43 8.33
CA ASP A 49 -38.89 15.37 9.24
C ASP A 49 -37.72 16.15 8.59
N GLY A 50 -37.49 15.93 7.26
CA GLY A 50 -36.48 16.68 6.51
C GLY A 50 -35.44 15.82 5.76
N GLU A 51 -34.38 16.49 5.30
CA GLU A 51 -33.25 15.82 4.64
C GLU A 51 -32.30 15.18 5.68
N HIS A 52 -32.11 13.89 5.57
CA HIS A 52 -31.13 13.13 6.34
C HIS A 52 -29.96 12.72 5.46
N LYS A 53 -28.78 12.61 6.06
CA LYS A 53 -27.60 12.06 5.38
C LYS A 53 -27.33 10.66 5.91
N ARG A 54 -27.20 9.69 4.99
CA ARG A 54 -26.73 8.34 5.29
C ARG A 54 -25.39 8.11 4.63
N ARG A 55 -24.48 7.50 5.36
CA ARG A 55 -23.21 7.06 4.79
C ARG A 55 -23.39 5.68 4.14
N ARG A 56 -23.01 5.55 2.85
CA ARG A 56 -22.87 4.26 2.18
C ARG A 56 -21.73 3.47 2.81
N ALA A 57 -21.93 2.18 3.01
CA ALA A 57 -20.87 1.28 3.46
C ALA A 57 -19.85 1.05 2.34
N SER A 58 -18.57 0.93 2.70
CA SER A 58 -17.49 0.65 1.75
C SER A 58 -16.70 -0.58 2.20
N LEU A 59 -16.33 -1.44 1.25
CA LEU A 59 -15.38 -2.53 1.44
C LEU A 59 -13.92 -2.08 1.38
N ARG A 60 -13.66 -0.83 1.01
CA ARG A 60 -12.32 -0.25 0.90
C ARG A 60 -11.39 -1.06 -0.02
N MET A 61 -11.91 -1.58 -1.10
CA MET A 61 -11.16 -2.41 -2.04
C MET A 61 -9.94 -1.70 -2.64
N PRO A 62 -9.95 -0.38 -2.93
CA PRO A 62 -8.75 0.32 -3.37
C PRO A 62 -7.55 0.18 -2.42
N LYS A 63 -7.79 0.21 -1.10
CA LYS A 63 -6.73 -0.04 -0.11
C LYS A 63 -6.23 -1.49 -0.21
N ARG A 64 -7.15 -2.46 -0.23
CA ARG A 64 -6.82 -3.87 -0.32
C ARG A 64 -5.99 -4.20 -1.57
N VAL A 65 -6.35 -3.63 -2.72
CA VAL A 65 -5.60 -3.78 -3.98
C VAL A 65 -4.16 -3.28 -3.83
N CYS A 66 -3.95 -2.12 -3.20
CA CYS A 66 -2.60 -1.58 -3.00
C CYS A 66 -1.76 -2.44 -2.03
N GLU A 67 -2.37 -2.93 -0.95
CA GLU A 67 -1.73 -3.86 -0.01
C GLU A 67 -1.33 -5.18 -0.71
N ASP A 68 -2.23 -5.74 -1.53
CA ASP A 68 -1.94 -6.98 -2.27
C ASP A 68 -0.80 -6.80 -3.27
N TRP A 69 -0.75 -5.67 -3.99
CA TRP A 69 0.37 -5.34 -4.86
C TRP A 69 1.68 -5.16 -4.09
N ALA A 70 1.66 -4.46 -2.96
CA ALA A 70 2.85 -4.29 -2.13
C ALA A 70 3.40 -5.65 -1.65
N ASN A 71 2.53 -6.54 -1.19
CA ASN A 71 2.91 -7.88 -0.73
C ASN A 71 3.39 -8.80 -1.87
N LEU A 72 2.89 -8.60 -3.09
CA LEU A 72 3.35 -9.36 -4.26
C LEU A 72 4.72 -8.91 -4.76
N LEU A 73 5.03 -7.62 -4.66
CA LEU A 73 6.20 -7.02 -5.30
C LEU A 73 7.39 -6.85 -4.35
N LEU A 74 7.16 -6.55 -3.08
CA LEU A 74 8.25 -6.34 -2.13
C LEU A 74 7.88 -6.89 -0.75
N ASN A 75 8.23 -8.12 -0.50
CA ASN A 75 7.98 -8.82 0.75
C ASN A 75 9.29 -9.25 1.44
N ASP A 76 9.18 -9.99 2.53
CA ASP A 76 10.30 -10.48 3.33
C ASP A 76 11.19 -11.51 2.64
N LYS A 77 10.73 -12.12 1.53
CA LYS A 77 11.50 -13.08 0.73
C LYS A 77 12.30 -12.42 -0.40
N THR A 78 12.03 -11.14 -0.70
CA THR A 78 12.82 -10.36 -1.65
C THR A 78 14.19 -10.06 -1.04
N THR A 79 15.26 -10.43 -1.72
CA THR A 79 16.63 -10.26 -1.21
C THR A 79 17.54 -9.56 -2.22
N PHE A 80 18.63 -8.98 -1.75
CA PHE A 80 19.67 -8.40 -2.60
C PHE A 80 20.88 -9.33 -2.68
N GLN A 81 21.43 -9.44 -3.88
CA GLN A 81 22.73 -10.05 -4.11
C GLN A 81 23.72 -8.96 -4.50
N ILE A 82 24.83 -8.85 -3.77
CA ILE A 82 25.85 -7.81 -3.91
C ILE A 82 27.19 -8.49 -4.19
N GLY A 83 27.90 -8.03 -5.21
CA GLY A 83 29.11 -8.69 -5.69
C GLY A 83 30.32 -8.53 -4.78
N ASP A 84 30.45 -7.37 -4.09
CA ASP A 84 31.53 -7.13 -3.15
C ASP A 84 31.14 -7.54 -1.72
N ALA A 85 31.95 -8.37 -1.08
CA ALA A 85 31.65 -8.93 0.24
C ALA A 85 31.62 -7.88 1.36
N ALA A 86 32.46 -6.86 1.32
CA ALA A 86 32.50 -5.79 2.32
C ALA A 86 31.24 -4.92 2.19
N THR A 87 30.84 -4.60 0.97
CA THR A 87 29.62 -3.86 0.65
C THR A 87 28.37 -4.65 1.06
N ALA A 88 28.35 -5.96 0.79
CA ALA A 88 27.27 -6.84 1.21
C ALA A 88 27.15 -6.88 2.74
N ALA A 89 28.26 -7.05 3.46
CA ALA A 89 28.28 -7.03 4.93
C ALA A 89 27.80 -5.70 5.50
N TYR A 90 28.15 -4.58 4.89
CA TYR A 90 27.71 -3.25 5.31
C TYR A 90 26.20 -3.05 5.15
N LEU A 91 25.64 -3.42 4.00
CA LEU A 91 24.20 -3.25 3.72
C LEU A 91 23.32 -4.30 4.41
N LEU A 92 23.69 -5.58 4.32
CA LEU A 92 22.86 -6.69 4.75
C LEU A 92 23.23 -7.22 6.15
N GLY A 93 24.47 -7.09 6.55
CA GLY A 93 25.05 -7.67 7.76
C GLY A 93 26.03 -8.79 7.45
N SER A 94 26.91 -9.08 8.42
CA SER A 94 28.05 -10.00 8.25
C SER A 94 27.78 -11.44 8.69
N ASN A 95 26.61 -11.74 9.27
CA ASN A 95 26.22 -13.06 9.72
C ASN A 95 25.25 -13.75 8.74
N GLU A 96 25.10 -15.08 8.87
CA GLU A 96 24.18 -15.87 8.03
C GLU A 96 22.72 -15.37 8.07
N GLN A 97 22.32 -14.76 9.20
CA GLN A 97 20.98 -14.21 9.38
C GLN A 97 20.88 -12.77 8.82
N GLN A 98 21.94 -12.23 8.22
CA GLN A 98 22.02 -10.86 7.69
C GLN A 98 21.49 -9.82 8.69
N THR A 99 21.91 -9.94 9.95
CA THR A 99 21.55 -9.00 11.01
C THR A 99 22.63 -7.94 11.21
N GLY A 100 22.22 -6.72 11.60
CA GLY A 100 23.14 -5.64 11.90
C GLY A 100 23.58 -4.79 10.70
N GLY A 101 23.14 -5.10 9.49
CA GLY A 101 23.40 -4.27 8.30
C GLY A 101 22.58 -2.96 8.29
N LEU A 102 23.02 -2.01 7.45
CA LEU A 102 22.39 -0.69 7.32
C LEU A 102 20.90 -0.79 6.97
N LEU A 103 20.52 -1.68 6.06
CA LEU A 103 19.12 -1.85 5.64
C LEU A 103 18.23 -2.27 6.80
N ARG A 104 18.73 -3.11 7.71
CA ARG A 104 17.97 -3.51 8.89
C ARG A 104 17.85 -2.38 9.90
N GLN A 105 18.91 -1.61 10.10
CA GLN A 105 18.88 -0.42 10.97
C GLN A 105 17.86 0.62 10.50
N LEU A 106 17.69 0.77 9.18
CA LEU A 106 16.73 1.67 8.57
C LEU A 106 15.31 1.11 8.49
N HIS A 107 15.04 -0.11 8.99
CA HIS A 107 13.76 -0.80 8.79
C HIS A 107 13.33 -0.83 7.31
N PHE A 108 14.30 -1.06 6.42
CA PHE A 108 14.14 -0.86 4.98
C PHE A 108 12.99 -1.69 4.41
N TRP A 109 12.95 -2.99 4.69
CA TRP A 109 11.96 -3.90 4.11
C TRP A 109 10.53 -3.51 4.44
N GLU A 110 10.28 -3.20 5.72
CA GLU A 110 8.97 -2.76 6.19
C GLU A 110 8.55 -1.44 5.52
N ASN A 111 9.45 -0.46 5.49
CA ASN A 111 9.16 0.86 4.96
C ASN A 111 9.08 0.86 3.43
N ALA A 112 9.90 0.06 2.75
CA ALA A 112 9.85 -0.10 1.30
C ALA A 112 8.58 -0.81 0.84
N ASN A 113 8.10 -1.84 1.56
CA ASN A 113 6.79 -2.44 1.29
C ASN A 113 5.66 -1.39 1.43
N LYS A 114 5.68 -0.60 2.51
CA LYS A 114 4.72 0.51 2.70
C LYS A 114 4.85 1.58 1.61
N LEU A 115 6.06 1.81 1.08
CA LEU A 115 6.25 2.73 -0.04
C LEU A 115 5.63 2.19 -1.32
N VAL A 116 5.70 0.88 -1.59
CA VAL A 116 4.99 0.29 -2.72
C VAL A 116 3.49 0.53 -2.58
N GLU A 117 2.90 0.28 -1.39
CA GLU A 117 1.48 0.62 -1.16
C GLU A 117 1.20 2.10 -1.42
N LYS A 118 2.07 3.01 -0.91
CA LYS A 118 1.95 4.47 -1.13
C LYS A 118 2.01 4.84 -2.61
N ALA A 119 2.96 4.27 -3.36
CA ALA A 119 3.12 4.48 -4.79
C ALA A 119 1.90 4.02 -5.58
N TYR A 120 1.31 2.90 -5.19
CA TYR A 120 0.20 2.29 -5.89
C TYR A 120 -1.13 3.02 -5.69
N TRP A 121 -1.35 3.68 -4.54
CA TRP A 121 -2.52 4.54 -4.40
C TRP A 121 -2.30 5.96 -4.91
N SER A 122 -1.08 6.48 -4.89
CA SER A 122 -0.79 7.87 -5.26
C SER A 122 -0.31 8.03 -6.71
N GLY A 123 0.15 6.94 -7.34
CA GLY A 123 0.67 6.89 -8.70
C GLY A 123 2.19 6.93 -8.79
N THR A 124 2.91 7.37 -7.77
CA THR A 124 4.38 7.41 -7.74
C THR A 124 4.86 7.30 -6.30
N GLY A 125 5.94 6.58 -6.08
CA GLY A 125 6.68 6.55 -4.83
C GLY A 125 8.10 7.03 -5.01
N ALA A 126 8.67 7.60 -3.97
CA ALA A 126 10.06 8.04 -3.91
C ALA A 126 10.78 7.46 -2.70
N PHE A 127 11.97 6.93 -2.94
CA PHE A 127 13.01 6.85 -1.94
C PHE A 127 13.80 8.15 -1.97
N VAL A 128 13.99 8.79 -0.84
CA VAL A 128 14.74 10.04 -0.72
C VAL A 128 15.81 9.89 0.35
N LEU A 129 17.06 10.06 -0.07
CA LEU A 129 18.21 9.97 0.81
C LEU A 129 18.47 11.30 1.49
N SER A 130 18.70 11.27 2.78
CA SER A 130 19.22 12.37 3.58
C SER A 130 20.38 11.89 4.45
N VAL A 131 21.29 12.81 4.84
CA VAL A 131 22.38 12.52 5.76
C VAL A 131 22.28 13.50 6.92
N GLU A 132 21.94 12.98 8.10
CA GLU A 132 21.83 13.78 9.33
C GLU A 132 23.22 13.92 9.98
N GLY A 133 23.46 15.07 10.61
CA GLY A 133 24.71 15.35 11.32
C GLY A 133 25.88 15.69 10.40
N ILE A 134 25.67 15.75 9.08
CA ILE A 134 26.73 16.12 8.13
C ILE A 134 27.19 17.56 8.39
N LYS A 135 28.48 17.77 8.28
CA LYS A 135 29.12 19.09 8.38
C LYS A 135 29.66 19.51 7.01
N GLY A 136 29.88 20.79 6.84
CA GLY A 136 30.45 21.34 5.61
C GLY A 136 30.57 22.84 5.65
N THR A 137 31.32 23.36 4.72
CA THR A 137 31.54 24.81 4.52
C THR A 137 31.16 25.19 3.12
N ASP A 138 30.37 26.26 2.95
CA ASP A 138 29.91 26.78 1.65
C ASP A 138 29.25 25.72 0.75
N GLY A 139 28.47 24.81 1.35
CA GLY A 139 27.79 23.73 0.64
C GLY A 139 28.66 22.51 0.34
N GLN A 140 29.97 22.59 0.49
CA GLN A 140 30.90 21.46 0.35
C GLN A 140 30.77 20.53 1.58
N LEU A 141 30.57 19.25 1.32
CA LEU A 141 30.36 18.25 2.37
C LEU A 141 31.71 17.75 2.90
N GLU A 142 31.82 17.71 4.21
CA GLU A 142 33.00 17.15 4.91
C GLU A 142 32.66 15.73 5.41
N ALA A 143 33.58 14.82 5.26
CA ALA A 143 33.40 13.46 5.79
C ALA A 143 33.28 13.49 7.31
N ASP A 144 32.22 12.93 7.85
CA ASP A 144 31.98 12.80 9.28
C ASP A 144 31.47 11.38 9.59
N PRO A 145 32.29 10.53 10.24
CA PRO A 145 31.89 9.17 10.59
C PRO A 145 30.68 9.10 11.55
N ASP A 146 30.40 10.19 12.27
CA ASP A 146 29.25 10.28 13.18
C ASP A 146 27.95 10.68 12.45
N ALA A 147 28.05 11.06 11.17
CA ALA A 147 26.89 11.34 10.34
C ALA A 147 26.07 10.06 10.10
N ARG A 148 24.77 10.22 9.91
CA ARG A 148 23.84 9.11 9.78
C ARG A 148 23.03 9.18 8.48
N ILE A 149 23.02 8.08 7.74
CA ILE A 149 22.15 7.90 6.59
C ILE A 149 20.70 7.75 7.06
N VAL A 150 19.79 8.51 6.46
CA VAL A 150 18.34 8.46 6.67
C VAL A 150 17.66 8.29 5.31
N LEU A 151 16.60 7.52 5.29
CA LEU A 151 15.84 7.26 4.07
C LEU A 151 14.37 7.58 4.31
N ASP A 152 13.85 8.52 3.52
CA ASP A 152 12.44 8.88 3.50
C ASP A 152 11.71 8.12 2.38
N TYR A 153 10.39 7.93 2.57
CA TYR A 153 9.53 7.08 1.74
C TYR A 153 8.25 7.85 1.38
N ASP A 154 8.31 8.57 0.26
CA ASP A 154 7.32 9.58 -0.08
C ASP A 154 6.33 9.15 -1.16
N PRO A 155 5.01 9.36 -0.95
CA PRO A 155 3.99 9.20 -1.98
C PRO A 155 4.02 10.36 -2.98
N ALA A 156 3.37 10.20 -4.13
CA ALA A 156 3.28 11.24 -5.16
C ALA A 156 2.74 12.59 -4.64
N SER A 157 1.94 12.58 -3.58
CA SER A 157 1.45 13.82 -2.95
C SER A 157 2.55 14.68 -2.33
N CYS A 158 3.72 14.10 -2.06
CA CYS A 158 4.89 14.78 -1.50
C CYS A 158 5.97 15.06 -2.55
N ILE A 159 5.83 14.55 -3.78
CA ILE A 159 6.82 14.65 -4.85
C ILE A 159 6.43 15.77 -5.80
N LEU A 160 7.32 16.72 -6.02
CA LEU A 160 7.15 17.87 -6.90
C LEU A 160 8.17 17.78 -8.04
N PRO A 161 7.84 17.20 -9.21
CA PRO A 161 8.77 17.15 -10.35
C PRO A 161 9.06 18.58 -10.86
N ILE A 162 10.35 18.90 -10.99
CA ILE A 162 10.82 20.21 -11.47
C ILE A 162 11.27 20.09 -12.91
N SER A 163 12.07 19.09 -13.23
CA SER A 163 12.57 18.83 -14.59
C SER A 163 12.33 17.38 -14.97
N VAL A 164 11.84 17.16 -16.19
CA VAL A 164 11.58 15.83 -16.74
C VAL A 164 12.19 15.73 -18.12
N GLU A 165 13.15 14.82 -18.28
CA GLU A 165 13.81 14.56 -19.54
C GLU A 165 13.48 13.16 -20.04
N ARG A 166 12.92 13.06 -21.24
CA ARG A 166 12.55 11.76 -21.86
C ARG A 166 11.69 10.87 -20.96
N GLY A 167 10.79 11.48 -20.18
CA GLY A 167 9.91 10.77 -19.24
C GLY A 167 10.55 10.43 -17.88
N ILE A 168 11.83 10.76 -17.67
CA ILE A 168 12.54 10.54 -16.41
C ILE A 168 12.63 11.86 -15.65
N VAL A 169 12.26 11.87 -14.39
CA VAL A 169 12.41 13.03 -13.50
C VAL A 169 13.89 13.16 -13.13
N THR A 170 14.50 14.25 -13.57
CA THR A 170 15.93 14.57 -13.32
C THR A 170 16.10 15.49 -12.14
N GLU A 171 15.11 16.36 -11.89
CA GLU A 171 15.06 17.28 -10.77
C GLU A 171 13.69 17.22 -10.09
N ALA A 172 13.67 17.17 -8.77
CA ALA A 172 12.46 17.10 -7.98
C ALA A 172 12.62 17.82 -6.64
N ALA A 173 11.51 18.27 -6.09
CA ALA A 173 11.43 18.68 -4.70
C ALA A 173 10.52 17.73 -3.92
N PHE A 174 10.83 17.54 -2.66
CA PHE A 174 10.09 16.69 -1.73
C PHE A 174 9.56 17.54 -0.59
N VAL A 175 8.27 17.41 -0.29
CA VAL A 175 7.61 18.24 0.72
C VAL A 175 7.05 17.36 1.83
N SER A 176 7.34 17.71 3.07
CA SER A 176 6.79 17.05 4.25
C SER A 176 6.32 18.07 5.29
N GLU A 177 5.42 17.66 6.18
CA GLU A 177 5.02 18.47 7.32
C GLU A 177 5.91 18.15 8.52
N CYS A 178 6.33 19.20 9.23
CA CYS A 178 7.07 19.08 10.46
C CYS A 178 6.58 20.09 11.52
N LEU A 179 7.02 19.93 12.74
CA LEU A 179 6.80 20.88 13.80
C LEU A 179 8.14 21.50 14.22
N ILE A 180 8.24 22.83 14.16
CA ILE A 180 9.40 23.56 14.65
C ILE A 180 8.90 24.49 15.77
N ASP A 181 9.46 24.35 16.95
CA ASP A 181 9.05 25.09 18.16
C ASP A 181 7.53 25.05 18.42
N GLY A 182 6.90 23.88 18.13
CA GLY A 182 5.45 23.68 18.27
C GLY A 182 4.58 24.31 17.18
N ARG A 183 5.17 24.90 16.14
CA ARG A 183 4.47 25.48 14.99
C ARG A 183 4.47 24.54 13.81
N PRO A 184 3.35 24.42 13.08
CA PRO A 184 3.30 23.61 11.87
C PRO A 184 4.13 24.28 10.78
N CYS A 185 5.08 23.51 10.20
CA CYS A 185 5.93 23.95 9.12
C CYS A 185 5.88 22.95 7.96
N ALA A 186 6.07 23.46 6.74
CA ALA A 186 6.39 22.67 5.58
C ALA A 186 7.92 22.62 5.42
N TYR A 187 8.48 21.44 5.35
CA TYR A 187 9.86 21.21 4.95
C TYR A 187 9.92 20.89 3.47
N LEU A 188 10.79 21.56 2.74
CA LEU A 188 11.00 21.39 1.30
C LEU A 188 12.46 21.06 1.05
N GLN A 189 12.70 19.84 0.53
CA GLN A 189 14.02 19.42 0.05
C GLN A 189 14.01 19.43 -1.47
N THR A 190 14.85 20.26 -2.08
CA THR A 190 14.89 20.43 -3.54
C THR A 190 16.19 19.89 -4.10
N HIS A 191 16.10 19.00 -5.07
CA HIS A 191 17.23 18.41 -5.79
C HIS A 191 17.27 18.96 -7.21
N THR A 192 18.33 19.69 -7.52
CA THR A 192 18.57 20.29 -8.83
C THR A 192 19.95 19.95 -9.37
N VAL A 193 20.16 20.14 -10.66
CA VAL A 193 21.45 19.99 -11.32
C VAL A 193 21.84 21.35 -11.89
N ARG A 194 22.96 21.92 -11.43
CA ARG A 194 23.50 23.18 -11.91
C ARG A 194 24.90 22.94 -12.44
N ASP A 195 25.17 23.33 -13.67
CA ASP A 195 26.47 23.19 -14.33
C ASP A 195 27.06 21.75 -14.25
N GLY A 196 26.17 20.75 -14.32
CA GLY A 196 26.54 19.34 -14.20
C GLY A 196 26.73 18.83 -12.77
N SER A 197 26.69 19.71 -11.76
CA SER A 197 26.80 19.35 -10.35
C SER A 197 25.43 19.32 -9.67
N ARG A 198 25.24 18.35 -8.78
CA ARG A 198 24.01 18.22 -7.99
C ARG A 198 24.02 19.21 -6.84
N THR A 199 22.87 19.82 -6.62
CA THR A 199 22.61 20.71 -5.49
C THR A 199 21.35 20.25 -4.78
N ILE A 200 21.42 20.15 -3.45
CA ILE A 200 20.27 19.85 -2.60
C ILE A 200 20.06 21.05 -1.70
N THR A 201 18.86 21.62 -1.73
CA THR A 201 18.50 22.75 -0.85
C THR A 201 17.40 22.35 0.11
N ASN A 202 17.57 22.73 1.37
CA ASN A 202 16.62 22.46 2.46
C ASN A 202 16.01 23.76 2.93
N GLU A 203 14.67 23.89 2.88
CA GLU A 203 13.94 25.09 3.23
C GLU A 203 12.75 24.76 4.11
N TRP A 204 12.40 25.69 4.97
CA TRP A 204 11.27 25.57 5.88
C TRP A 204 10.32 26.73 5.72
N PHE A 205 9.03 26.46 5.81
CA PHE A 205 7.98 27.46 5.68
C PHE A 205 6.97 27.25 6.82
N GLU A 206 6.76 28.28 7.65
CA GLU A 206 5.70 28.27 8.64
C GLU A 206 4.33 28.28 7.96
N ILE A 207 3.42 27.41 8.42
CA ILE A 207 2.06 27.31 7.90
C ILE A 207 1.13 28.04 8.86
N SER A 208 0.50 29.11 8.41
CA SER A 208 -0.52 29.86 9.14
C SER A 208 -1.84 29.91 8.38
N GLN A 209 -2.92 30.27 9.06
CA GLN A 209 -4.21 30.47 8.42
C GLN A 209 -4.40 31.96 8.09
N GLY A 210 -4.66 32.25 6.81
CA GLY A 210 -5.05 33.58 6.36
C GLY A 210 -6.49 33.94 6.74
N GLN A 211 -6.87 35.20 6.49
CA GLN A 211 -8.19 35.76 6.83
C GLN A 211 -9.37 34.98 6.22
N ASN A 212 -9.17 34.30 5.09
CA ASN A 212 -10.18 33.51 4.37
C ASN A 212 -10.08 31.98 4.67
N GLY A 213 -9.31 31.58 5.69
CA GLY A 213 -9.07 30.18 6.00
C GLY A 213 -8.10 29.47 5.03
N ALA A 214 -7.58 30.17 4.02
CA ALA A 214 -6.56 29.63 3.13
C ALA A 214 -5.19 29.56 3.84
N PRO A 215 -4.38 28.51 3.59
CA PRO A 215 -3.05 28.43 4.17
C PRO A 215 -2.14 29.53 3.61
N VAL A 216 -1.34 30.12 4.49
CA VAL A 216 -0.30 31.11 4.16
C VAL A 216 1.04 30.51 4.55
N PHE A 217 2.00 30.57 3.63
CA PHE A 217 3.34 30.03 3.79
C PHE A 217 4.35 31.18 3.92
N THR A 218 5.10 31.20 4.99
CA THR A 218 6.15 32.19 5.25
C THR A 218 7.50 31.49 5.45
N PRO A 219 8.58 31.93 4.78
CA PRO A 219 9.91 31.35 5.00
C PRO A 219 10.26 31.32 6.50
N HIS A 220 10.73 30.19 6.97
CA HIS A 220 11.15 29.97 8.35
C HIS A 220 12.64 29.66 8.37
N LYS A 221 13.32 30.04 9.46
CA LYS A 221 14.74 29.78 9.63
C LYS A 221 14.97 28.26 9.78
N ALA A 222 16.05 27.77 9.17
CA ALA A 222 16.49 26.38 9.33
C ALA A 222 16.73 26.05 10.82
N PRO A 223 16.38 24.83 11.27
CA PRO A 223 16.78 24.34 12.59
C PRO A 223 18.29 24.42 12.79
N ALA A 224 18.72 24.63 14.04
CA ALA A 224 20.13 24.75 14.35
C ALA A 224 20.90 23.45 13.99
N GLY A 225 22.05 23.58 13.35
CA GLY A 225 22.88 22.45 12.95
C GLY A 225 22.47 21.76 11.65
N THR A 226 21.48 22.32 10.90
CA THR A 226 21.06 21.77 9.61
C THR A 226 21.70 22.58 8.48
N MET A 227 22.31 21.89 7.52
CA MET A 227 22.81 22.54 6.28
C MET A 227 21.64 22.85 5.36
N THR A 228 21.59 24.07 4.86
CA THR A 228 20.56 24.54 3.89
C THR A 228 20.90 24.18 2.47
N ASP A 229 22.18 24.19 2.13
CA ASP A 229 22.70 23.91 0.79
C ASP A 229 23.77 22.82 0.86
N LEU A 230 23.64 21.80 0.02
CA LEU A 230 24.56 20.66 -0.07
C LEU A 230 24.97 20.49 -1.54
N HIS A 231 26.26 20.32 -1.78
CA HIS A 231 26.85 20.06 -3.09
C HIS A 231 27.56 18.71 -3.10
N PRO A 232 26.85 17.60 -3.26
CA PRO A 232 27.46 16.26 -3.28
C PRO A 232 28.09 16.00 -4.65
N GLU A 233 29.34 16.46 -4.83
CA GLU A 233 30.06 16.33 -6.09
C GLU A 233 30.26 14.87 -6.50
N GLY A 234 29.98 14.55 -7.78
CA GLY A 234 30.13 13.20 -8.31
C GLY A 234 29.14 12.18 -7.77
N SER A 235 28.12 12.58 -7.00
CA SER A 235 27.12 11.67 -6.47
C SER A 235 26.08 11.26 -7.51
N PRO A 236 25.50 10.05 -7.41
CA PRO A 236 24.24 9.73 -8.07
C PRO A 236 23.09 10.58 -7.50
N PRO A 237 21.88 10.55 -8.09
CA PRO A 237 20.70 11.19 -7.49
C PRO A 237 20.45 10.65 -6.08
N TRP A 238 20.17 11.55 -5.11
CA TRP A 238 19.80 11.17 -3.75
C TRP A 238 18.30 10.88 -3.64
N PHE A 239 17.66 10.67 -4.74
CA PHE A 239 16.29 10.17 -4.79
C PHE A 239 16.12 9.16 -5.91
N SER A 240 15.15 8.29 -5.76
CA SER A 240 14.79 7.35 -6.81
C SER A 240 13.28 7.15 -6.83
N LEU A 241 12.68 7.30 -8.02
CA LEU A 241 11.25 7.26 -8.21
C LEU A 241 10.82 5.98 -8.91
N PHE A 242 9.63 5.49 -8.56
CA PHE A 242 8.98 4.44 -9.33
C PHE A 242 7.45 4.66 -9.35
N SER A 243 6.81 4.14 -10.38
CA SER A 243 5.36 4.19 -10.56
C SER A 243 4.83 2.82 -10.94
N PRO A 244 3.54 2.52 -10.71
CA PRO A 244 2.92 1.35 -11.30
C PRO A 244 3.20 1.29 -12.80
N ALA A 245 3.57 0.11 -13.33
CA ALA A 245 4.04 -0.06 -14.71
C ALA A 245 2.92 0.07 -15.77
N ALA A 246 1.82 0.72 -15.44
CA ALA A 246 0.76 1.06 -16.40
C ALA A 246 1.06 2.41 -17.05
N GLU A 247 0.90 2.48 -18.38
CA GLU A 247 0.96 3.76 -19.08
C GLU A 247 -0.13 4.70 -18.56
N LYS A 248 0.25 5.97 -18.37
CA LYS A 248 -0.67 6.99 -17.89
C LYS A 248 -1.55 7.48 -19.04
N ASN A 249 -2.85 7.26 -18.92
CA ASN A 249 -3.86 7.68 -19.91
C ASN A 249 -4.66 8.92 -19.48
N ILE A 250 -4.13 9.70 -18.54
CA ILE A 250 -4.74 10.93 -18.04
C ILE A 250 -3.79 12.12 -18.22
N ASP A 251 -4.36 13.30 -18.48
CA ASP A 251 -3.57 14.52 -18.69
C ASP A 251 -2.97 15.08 -17.40
N GLY A 252 -1.87 15.80 -17.55
CA GLY A 252 -1.17 16.51 -16.49
C GLY A 252 -0.19 15.65 -15.70
N GLY A 253 0.44 16.24 -14.68
CA GLY A 253 1.37 15.56 -13.78
C GLY A 253 2.57 14.96 -14.51
N THR A 254 3.26 15.72 -15.32
CA THR A 254 4.48 15.28 -16.04
C THR A 254 5.48 14.67 -15.06
N GLY A 255 5.98 13.47 -15.38
CA GLY A 255 6.89 12.73 -14.51
C GLY A 255 6.22 11.96 -13.36
N LEU A 256 4.91 12.12 -13.14
CA LEU A 256 4.14 11.33 -12.17
C LEU A 256 3.28 10.29 -12.88
N GLY A 257 3.17 9.11 -12.29
CA GLY A 257 2.27 8.04 -12.72
C GLY A 257 0.86 8.20 -12.17
N MET A 258 0.03 7.17 -12.31
CA MET A 258 -1.35 7.15 -11.79
C MET A 258 -1.56 5.98 -10.83
N ALA A 259 -2.57 6.09 -9.95
CA ALA A 259 -2.95 5.01 -9.04
C ALA A 259 -3.29 3.72 -9.80
N VAL A 260 -2.93 2.57 -9.27
CA VAL A 260 -3.21 1.26 -9.91
C VAL A 260 -4.70 1.03 -10.15
N PHE A 261 -5.54 1.65 -9.33
CA PHE A 261 -7.01 1.59 -9.44
C PHE A 261 -7.63 2.83 -10.11
N ALA A 262 -6.80 3.74 -10.70
CA ALA A 262 -7.32 4.97 -11.30
C ALA A 262 -8.38 4.71 -12.39
N GLU A 263 -8.18 3.64 -13.19
CA GLU A 263 -9.12 3.19 -14.22
C GLU A 263 -10.25 2.29 -13.68
N ALA A 264 -10.21 1.94 -12.41
CA ALA A 264 -11.15 1.03 -11.77
C ALA A 264 -12.07 1.75 -10.75
N LEU A 265 -12.16 3.09 -10.78
CA LEU A 265 -12.96 3.84 -9.82
C LEU A 265 -14.45 3.50 -9.90
N ASP A 266 -14.98 3.29 -11.11
CA ASP A 266 -16.38 2.88 -11.30
C ASP A 266 -16.61 1.45 -10.79
N ALA A 267 -15.65 0.55 -10.96
CA ALA A 267 -15.71 -0.80 -10.39
C ALA A 267 -15.66 -0.75 -8.85
N ALA A 268 -14.82 0.08 -8.27
CA ALA A 268 -14.76 0.30 -6.81
C ALA A 268 -16.09 0.83 -6.27
N GLN A 269 -16.70 1.79 -6.98
CA GLN A 269 -18.04 2.28 -6.65
C GLN A 269 -19.10 1.18 -6.75
N GLY A 270 -19.00 0.31 -7.75
CA GLY A 270 -19.87 -0.85 -7.93
C GLY A 270 -19.78 -1.83 -6.76
N VAL A 271 -18.56 -2.13 -6.29
CA VAL A 271 -18.35 -2.98 -5.10
C VAL A 271 -19.00 -2.36 -3.86
N ASP A 272 -18.79 -1.07 -3.62
CA ASP A 272 -19.35 -0.39 -2.45
C ASP A 272 -20.89 -0.32 -2.54
N LEU A 273 -21.45 -0.16 -3.75
CA LEU A 273 -22.88 -0.19 -3.98
C LEU A 273 -23.48 -1.58 -3.70
N ALA A 274 -22.88 -2.64 -4.24
CA ALA A 274 -23.34 -4.01 -4.04
C ALA A 274 -23.29 -4.40 -2.56
N PHE A 275 -22.20 -4.07 -1.88
CA PHE A 275 -22.02 -4.31 -0.45
C PHE A 275 -23.01 -3.51 0.41
N ASP A 276 -23.23 -2.24 0.11
CA ASP A 276 -24.23 -1.41 0.82
C ASP A 276 -25.65 -1.95 0.61
N ASN A 277 -26.00 -2.37 -0.61
CA ASN A 277 -27.29 -2.99 -0.90
C ASN A 277 -27.48 -4.29 -0.12
N TYR A 278 -26.47 -5.15 -0.07
CA TYR A 278 -26.51 -6.37 0.75
C TYR A 278 -26.78 -6.07 2.22
N ARG A 279 -26.05 -5.10 2.80
CA ARG A 279 -26.27 -4.66 4.18
C ARG A 279 -27.66 -4.06 4.39
N GLN A 280 -28.16 -3.26 3.44
CA GLN A 280 -29.49 -2.68 3.51
C GLN A 280 -30.58 -3.74 3.43
N ASP A 281 -30.41 -4.77 2.57
CA ASP A 281 -31.36 -5.87 2.46
C ASP A 281 -31.47 -6.65 3.78
N LEU A 282 -30.33 -6.93 4.43
CA LEU A 282 -30.32 -7.54 5.76
C LEU A 282 -30.99 -6.66 6.82
N TYR A 283 -30.74 -5.35 6.78
CA TYR A 283 -31.30 -4.41 7.74
C TYR A 283 -32.80 -4.16 7.52
N LEU A 284 -33.21 -3.95 6.27
CA LEU A 284 -34.60 -3.65 5.92
C LEU A 284 -35.47 -4.91 5.79
N GLY A 285 -34.87 -6.05 5.43
CA GLY A 285 -35.56 -7.33 5.28
C GLY A 285 -35.85 -8.05 6.60
N GLY A 286 -35.35 -7.52 7.73
CA GLY A 286 -35.73 -8.07 9.04
C GLY A 286 -37.22 -8.11 9.25
N LYS A 287 -37.69 -9.11 10.00
CA LYS A 287 -39.09 -9.28 10.37
C LYS A 287 -39.67 -7.97 10.92
N LYS A 288 -40.85 -7.54 10.39
CA LYS A 288 -41.58 -6.38 10.86
C LYS A 288 -43.01 -6.75 11.16
N ILE A 289 -43.54 -6.20 12.21
CA ILE A 289 -44.95 -6.38 12.61
C ILE A 289 -45.59 -5.01 12.60
N PHE A 290 -46.55 -4.84 11.72
CA PHE A 290 -47.40 -3.66 11.68
C PHE A 290 -48.64 -3.94 12.53
N TYR A 291 -48.91 -3.07 13.49
CA TYR A 291 -50.04 -3.22 14.42
C TYR A 291 -50.87 -1.96 14.52
N ASP A 292 -52.15 -2.12 14.79
CA ASP A 292 -53.05 -1.00 15.04
C ASP A 292 -52.76 -0.40 16.41
N ARG A 293 -52.85 0.93 16.51
CA ARG A 293 -52.67 1.66 17.76
C ARG A 293 -53.58 1.21 18.89
N SER A 294 -54.76 0.70 18.57
CA SER A 294 -55.69 0.16 19.56
C SER A 294 -55.15 -1.04 20.36
N LEU A 295 -54.17 -1.74 19.82
CA LEU A 295 -53.48 -2.84 20.51
C LEU A 295 -52.38 -2.39 21.49
N CYS A 296 -52.02 -1.12 21.51
CA CYS A 296 -51.05 -0.59 22.44
C CYS A 296 -51.59 -0.45 23.85
N ARG A 297 -50.75 -0.79 24.84
CA ARG A 297 -51.00 -0.36 26.22
C ARG A 297 -50.81 1.15 26.31
N LYS A 298 -51.77 1.84 26.88
CA LYS A 298 -51.68 3.27 27.12
C LYS A 298 -51.04 3.52 28.47
N TRP A 299 -50.11 4.44 28.53
CA TRP A 299 -49.51 4.98 29.74
C TRP A 299 -49.61 6.50 29.73
N VAL A 300 -50.07 7.08 30.83
CA VAL A 300 -50.21 8.53 30.98
C VAL A 300 -49.04 9.04 31.80
N ASP A 301 -48.36 10.03 31.31
CA ASP A 301 -47.24 10.66 32.03
C ASP A 301 -47.79 11.62 33.15
N LYS A 302 -46.86 12.15 33.97
CA LYS A 302 -47.15 13.06 35.04
C LYS A 302 -47.76 14.40 34.56
N LYS A 303 -47.70 14.68 33.25
CA LYS A 303 -48.25 15.87 32.61
C LYS A 303 -49.61 15.62 31.98
N GLY A 304 -50.19 14.42 32.10
CA GLY A 304 -51.42 14.03 31.52
C GLY A 304 -51.40 13.62 30.02
N THR A 305 -50.21 13.48 29.45
CA THR A 305 -50.04 13.08 28.04
C THR A 305 -50.10 11.56 27.92
N GLU A 306 -50.99 11.06 27.06
CA GLU A 306 -51.11 9.65 26.76
C GLU A 306 -49.96 9.21 25.83
N HIS A 307 -49.24 8.18 26.21
CA HIS A 307 -48.22 7.52 25.43
C HIS A 307 -48.65 6.09 25.08
N ALA A 308 -48.59 5.71 23.81
CA ALA A 308 -48.77 4.33 23.39
C ALA A 308 -47.48 3.55 23.63
N VAL A 309 -47.57 2.44 24.36
CA VAL A 309 -46.43 1.53 24.57
C VAL A 309 -46.61 0.32 23.65
N PRO A 310 -45.67 0.07 22.70
CA PRO A 310 -45.70 -1.08 21.85
C PRO A 310 -45.63 -2.37 22.70
N PRO A 311 -46.12 -3.53 22.18
CA PRO A 311 -46.21 -4.79 22.90
C PRO A 311 -44.88 -5.25 23.51
N ASP A 312 -43.75 -4.86 22.90
CA ASP A 312 -42.40 -5.08 23.43
C ASP A 312 -41.54 -3.84 23.22
N ALA A 313 -41.15 -3.16 24.31
CA ALA A 313 -40.32 -1.94 24.27
C ALA A 313 -38.88 -2.22 23.84
N VAL A 314 -38.37 -3.44 24.01
CA VAL A 314 -37.01 -3.86 23.62
C VAL A 314 -36.89 -4.00 22.12
N HIS A 315 -37.98 -4.32 21.42
CA HIS A 315 -38.00 -4.63 19.98
C HIS A 315 -38.68 -3.54 19.13
N ARG A 316 -38.55 -2.26 19.50
CA ARG A 316 -39.13 -1.15 18.72
C ARG A 316 -38.78 -1.14 17.23
N GLN A 317 -37.71 -1.78 16.84
CA GLN A 317 -37.34 -1.93 15.41
C GLN A 317 -38.17 -2.96 14.66
N VAL A 318 -38.91 -3.81 15.36
CA VAL A 318 -39.75 -4.86 14.80
C VAL A 318 -41.21 -4.45 14.72
N PHE A 319 -41.67 -3.58 15.62
CA PHE A 319 -43.06 -3.17 15.72
C PHE A 319 -43.28 -1.76 15.14
N TYR A 320 -44.19 -1.65 14.16
CA TYR A 320 -44.55 -0.39 13.52
C TYR A 320 -46.03 -0.11 13.74
N GLU A 321 -46.36 1.04 14.29
CA GLU A 321 -47.72 1.52 14.51
C GLU A 321 -48.32 1.97 13.18
N LEU A 322 -49.55 1.54 12.90
CA LEU A 322 -50.37 2.04 11.81
C LEU A 322 -51.44 2.98 12.37
N PRO A 323 -51.75 4.10 11.68
CA PRO A 323 -52.84 4.95 12.07
C PRO A 323 -54.17 4.18 11.91
N THR A 324 -55.07 4.29 12.89
CA THR A 324 -56.42 3.72 12.81
C THR A 324 -57.19 4.44 11.70
N PRO A 325 -57.73 3.75 10.70
CA PRO A 325 -58.56 4.42 9.67
C PRO A 325 -59.81 5.05 10.27
N GLU A 326 -60.02 6.34 10.08
CA GLU A 326 -61.28 6.98 10.36
C GLU A 326 -62.31 6.58 9.29
N GLY A 327 -63.23 5.67 9.63
CA GLY A 327 -64.35 5.28 8.75
C GLY A 327 -64.35 3.78 8.42
N GLY A 328 -65.22 3.05 9.11
CA GLY A 328 -65.34 1.63 8.99
C GLY A 328 -65.86 1.16 7.63
N ILE A 329 -65.02 0.54 6.87
CA ILE A 329 -65.38 -0.50 5.87
C ILE A 329 -64.20 -1.47 5.86
N ASP A 330 -64.47 -2.74 6.18
CA ASP A 330 -63.53 -3.86 6.26
C ASP A 330 -62.31 -3.63 7.16
N GLN A 331 -62.37 -4.07 8.41
CA GLN A 331 -61.27 -4.02 9.35
C GLN A 331 -60.08 -4.82 8.76
N PRO A 332 -59.02 -4.18 8.32
CA PRO A 332 -57.79 -4.91 8.07
C PRO A 332 -57.37 -5.58 9.38
N ALA A 333 -56.77 -6.77 9.30
CA ALA A 333 -56.28 -7.48 10.47
C ALA A 333 -55.54 -6.51 11.39
N ALA A 334 -55.88 -6.51 12.70
CA ALA A 334 -55.34 -5.59 13.71
C ALA A 334 -53.81 -5.64 13.81
N TRP A 335 -53.20 -6.60 13.17
CA TRP A 335 -51.74 -6.73 13.00
C TRP A 335 -51.44 -7.41 11.65
N ARG A 336 -50.26 -7.05 11.07
CA ARG A 336 -49.70 -7.64 9.85
C ARG A 336 -48.28 -7.94 10.05
N GLU A 337 -47.86 -9.14 9.66
CA GLU A 337 -46.49 -9.55 9.65
C GLU A 337 -45.88 -9.32 8.26
N TYR A 338 -44.70 -8.70 8.21
CA TYR A 338 -43.85 -8.62 7.05
C TYR A 338 -42.55 -9.35 7.35
N ASN A 339 -42.36 -10.49 6.75
CA ASN A 339 -41.18 -11.34 6.90
C ASN A 339 -40.75 -11.83 5.52
N PRO A 340 -40.12 -10.96 4.71
CA PRO A 340 -39.71 -11.31 3.35
C PRO A 340 -38.52 -12.27 3.39
N ASP A 341 -38.43 -13.11 2.37
CA ASP A 341 -37.20 -13.89 2.15
C ASP A 341 -36.02 -12.94 1.87
N LEU A 342 -34.94 -13.12 2.59
CA LEU A 342 -33.72 -12.36 2.38
C LEU A 342 -33.03 -12.84 1.10
N ARG A 343 -32.68 -11.92 0.20
CA ARG A 343 -31.99 -12.21 -1.08
C ARG A 343 -30.49 -12.43 -0.89
N THR A 344 -30.10 -13.17 0.14
CA THR A 344 -28.69 -13.36 0.52
C THR A 344 -27.84 -13.93 -0.60
N ALA A 345 -28.34 -14.96 -1.32
CA ALA A 345 -27.61 -15.60 -2.41
C ALA A 345 -27.39 -14.64 -3.60
N SER A 346 -28.43 -13.91 -4.02
CA SER A 346 -28.30 -12.94 -5.11
C SER A 346 -27.41 -11.75 -4.74
N ASN A 347 -27.50 -11.27 -3.51
CA ASN A 347 -26.65 -10.20 -3.02
C ASN A 347 -25.18 -10.64 -2.91
N HIS A 348 -24.94 -11.87 -2.44
CA HIS A 348 -23.59 -12.45 -2.40
C HIS A 348 -23.01 -12.53 -3.81
N GLN A 349 -23.77 -13.04 -4.79
CA GLN A 349 -23.33 -13.11 -6.18
C GLN A 349 -23.02 -11.71 -6.75
N ALA A 350 -23.88 -10.73 -6.50
CA ALA A 350 -23.64 -9.35 -6.96
C ALA A 350 -22.35 -8.73 -6.37
N VAL A 351 -22.05 -8.99 -5.09
CA VAL A 351 -20.79 -8.56 -4.47
C VAL A 351 -19.62 -9.28 -5.10
N GLN A 352 -19.72 -10.61 -5.34
CA GLN A 352 -18.66 -11.39 -5.96
C GLN A 352 -18.37 -10.91 -7.39
N ASP A 353 -19.39 -10.70 -8.22
CA ASP A 353 -19.25 -10.20 -9.59
C ASP A 353 -18.55 -8.82 -9.61
N ALA A 354 -18.95 -7.93 -8.68
CA ALA A 354 -18.32 -6.62 -8.57
C ALA A 354 -16.85 -6.72 -8.14
N LEU A 355 -16.50 -7.64 -7.24
CA LEU A 355 -15.12 -7.90 -6.83
C LEU A 355 -14.28 -8.46 -7.98
N ASP A 356 -14.84 -9.33 -8.80
CA ASP A 356 -14.17 -9.90 -9.96
C ASP A 356 -13.86 -8.82 -11.01
N MET A 357 -14.80 -7.92 -11.27
CA MET A 357 -14.58 -6.75 -12.14
C MET A 357 -13.49 -5.83 -11.58
N MET A 358 -13.49 -5.59 -10.28
CA MET A 358 -12.46 -4.77 -9.63
C MET A 358 -11.08 -5.40 -9.74
N SER A 359 -10.95 -6.70 -9.47
CA SER A 359 -9.67 -7.40 -9.53
C SER A 359 -9.12 -7.45 -10.95
N PHE A 360 -9.97 -7.70 -11.97
CA PHE A 360 -9.61 -7.66 -13.39
C PHE A 360 -9.08 -6.27 -13.78
N LYS A 361 -9.82 -5.21 -13.47
CA LYS A 361 -9.42 -3.83 -13.78
C LYS A 361 -8.12 -3.41 -13.08
N CYS A 362 -7.87 -3.91 -11.88
CA CYS A 362 -6.63 -3.66 -11.13
C CYS A 362 -5.48 -4.61 -11.50
N LYS A 363 -5.63 -5.42 -12.56
CA LYS A 363 -4.58 -6.31 -13.12
C LYS A 363 -4.12 -7.42 -12.16
N LEU A 364 -4.99 -7.80 -11.21
CA LEU A 364 -4.75 -8.91 -10.28
C LEU A 364 -5.31 -10.25 -10.80
N GLY A 365 -5.80 -10.28 -12.04
CA GLY A 365 -6.52 -11.40 -12.64
C GLY A 365 -7.98 -11.44 -12.22
N CYS A 366 -8.77 -12.33 -12.88
CA CYS A 366 -10.15 -12.59 -12.47
C CYS A 366 -10.15 -13.44 -11.19
N HIS A 367 -11.17 -13.27 -10.36
CA HIS A 367 -11.40 -14.11 -9.17
C HIS A 367 -10.31 -14.07 -8.08
N ARG A 368 -9.57 -12.96 -7.98
CA ARG A 368 -8.58 -12.76 -6.90
C ARG A 368 -9.24 -12.75 -5.53
N TYR A 369 -10.43 -12.13 -5.42
CA TYR A 369 -11.17 -11.93 -4.18
C TYR A 369 -12.37 -12.86 -4.13
N LYS A 370 -12.18 -14.10 -3.64
CA LYS A 370 -13.26 -15.08 -3.43
C LYS A 370 -13.51 -15.29 -1.95
N PHE A 371 -14.79 -15.33 -1.56
CA PHE A 371 -15.19 -15.70 -0.21
C PHE A 371 -15.41 -17.20 -0.07
N ASP A 372 -15.81 -17.90 -1.13
CA ASP A 372 -15.92 -19.35 -1.16
C ASP A 372 -14.61 -19.96 -1.69
N GLN A 373 -13.96 -20.73 -0.83
CA GLN A 373 -12.90 -21.65 -1.25
C GLN A 373 -13.56 -22.87 -1.89
N GLY A 374 -13.88 -22.76 -3.19
CA GLY A 374 -14.32 -23.90 -3.98
C GLY A 374 -13.30 -25.05 -3.94
N THR A 375 -13.70 -26.23 -4.38
CA THR A 375 -12.83 -27.41 -4.54
C THR A 375 -11.52 -27.00 -5.21
N VAL A 376 -10.40 -27.38 -4.61
CA VAL A 376 -9.06 -27.13 -5.13
C VAL A 376 -8.98 -27.75 -6.52
N THR A 377 -8.92 -26.94 -7.54
CA THR A 377 -8.69 -27.31 -8.92
C THR A 377 -7.27 -27.84 -9.10
N THR A 378 -6.99 -28.55 -10.19
CA THR A 378 -5.66 -29.12 -10.47
C THR A 378 -4.58 -28.02 -10.50
N ALA A 379 -3.33 -28.38 -10.15
CA ALA A 379 -2.20 -27.45 -10.16
C ALA A 379 -2.07 -26.67 -11.48
N THR A 380 -2.33 -27.31 -12.62
CA THR A 380 -2.29 -26.70 -13.95
C THR A 380 -3.36 -25.63 -14.12
N GLU A 381 -4.57 -25.85 -13.63
CA GLU A 381 -5.66 -24.89 -13.71
C GLU A 381 -5.43 -23.71 -12.77
N TYR A 382 -4.85 -23.96 -11.60
CA TYR A 382 -4.43 -22.93 -10.65
C TYR A 382 -3.35 -22.03 -11.26
N THR A 383 -2.33 -22.61 -11.92
CA THR A 383 -1.24 -21.86 -12.58
C THR A 383 -1.77 -21.06 -13.76
N GLY A 384 -2.63 -21.66 -14.60
CA GLY A 384 -3.25 -20.98 -15.76
C GLY A 384 -4.09 -19.77 -15.35
N SER A 385 -4.85 -19.88 -14.25
CA SER A 385 -5.69 -18.78 -13.74
C SER A 385 -4.87 -17.59 -13.17
N ARG A 386 -3.58 -17.78 -12.90
CA ARG A 386 -2.67 -16.75 -12.35
C ARG A 386 -1.70 -16.18 -13.38
N GLN A 387 -1.71 -16.66 -14.61
CA GLN A 387 -0.75 -16.23 -15.64
C GLN A 387 -0.78 -14.70 -15.85
N ASP A 388 -1.96 -14.10 -15.89
CA ASP A 388 -2.11 -12.64 -16.00
C ASP A 388 -1.49 -11.90 -14.81
N LEU A 389 -1.69 -12.41 -13.60
CA LEU A 389 -1.10 -11.83 -12.38
C LEU A 389 0.43 -11.87 -12.44
N VAL A 390 1.00 -13.01 -12.84
CA VAL A 390 2.45 -13.20 -12.96
C VAL A 390 3.05 -12.24 -13.99
N GLN A 391 2.44 -12.12 -15.17
CA GLN A 391 2.91 -11.19 -16.20
C GLN A 391 2.86 -9.73 -15.73
N ASN A 392 1.78 -9.35 -15.05
CA ASN A 392 1.64 -8.02 -14.51
C ASN A 392 2.61 -7.76 -13.35
N ALA A 393 2.86 -8.74 -12.49
CA ALA A 393 3.85 -8.63 -11.41
C ALA A 393 5.26 -8.43 -11.98
N ASN A 394 5.70 -9.27 -12.92
CA ASN A 394 7.00 -9.15 -13.57
C ASN A 394 7.19 -7.78 -14.25
N LYS A 395 6.14 -7.26 -14.90
CA LYS A 395 6.17 -5.91 -15.48
C LYS A 395 6.37 -4.85 -14.43
N ASN A 396 5.73 -4.98 -13.27
CA ASN A 396 5.80 -4.01 -12.17
C ASN A 396 7.10 -4.11 -11.37
N GLN A 397 7.81 -5.24 -11.40
CA GLN A 397 9.13 -5.39 -10.79
C GLN A 397 10.18 -4.49 -11.43
N ILE A 398 10.12 -4.28 -12.75
CA ILE A 398 11.12 -3.51 -13.51
C ILE A 398 11.34 -2.08 -12.96
N PRO A 399 10.32 -1.21 -12.82
CA PRO A 399 10.52 0.12 -12.28
C PRO A 399 10.95 0.12 -10.81
N ILE A 400 10.48 -0.85 -10.01
CA ILE A 400 10.86 -0.96 -8.61
C ILE A 400 12.32 -1.38 -8.49
N GLU A 401 12.78 -2.35 -9.28
CA GLU A 401 14.19 -2.78 -9.32
C GLU A 401 15.12 -1.61 -9.66
N THR A 402 14.77 -0.85 -10.69
CA THR A 402 15.52 0.35 -11.08
C THR A 402 15.62 1.34 -9.92
N ALA A 403 14.52 1.56 -9.21
CA ALA A 403 14.48 2.48 -8.08
C ALA A 403 15.29 1.96 -6.87
N LEU A 404 15.20 0.66 -6.58
CA LEU A 404 15.96 0.02 -5.50
C LEU A 404 17.46 0.11 -5.76
N ILE A 405 17.92 -0.25 -6.95
CA ILE A 405 19.33 -0.17 -7.32
C ILE A 405 19.82 1.29 -7.26
N GLY A 406 19.00 2.23 -7.77
CA GLY A 406 19.33 3.66 -7.75
C GLY A 406 19.56 4.20 -6.34
N ILE A 407 18.65 3.92 -5.42
CA ILE A 407 18.79 4.41 -4.03
C ILE A 407 19.89 3.70 -3.26
N LEU A 408 20.10 2.40 -3.47
CA LEU A 408 21.21 1.67 -2.84
C LEU A 408 22.57 2.23 -3.28
N ARG A 409 22.74 2.58 -4.56
CA ARG A 409 23.97 3.24 -5.04
C ARG A 409 24.18 4.61 -4.40
N ALA A 410 23.12 5.41 -4.23
CA ALA A 410 23.20 6.68 -3.53
C ALA A 410 23.61 6.51 -2.06
N MET A 411 23.04 5.51 -1.38
CA MET A 411 23.41 5.17 0.00
C MET A 411 24.87 4.72 0.10
N LEU A 412 25.34 3.88 -0.81
CA LEU A 412 26.74 3.42 -0.84
C LEU A 412 27.71 4.56 -1.15
N TRP A 413 27.33 5.46 -2.06
CA TRP A 413 28.13 6.66 -2.32
C TRP A 413 28.27 7.52 -1.07
N ALA A 414 27.16 7.77 -0.37
CA ALA A 414 27.15 8.53 0.88
C ALA A 414 27.96 7.82 1.97
N ALA A 415 27.80 6.51 2.12
CA ALA A 415 28.56 5.71 3.08
C ALA A 415 30.07 5.80 2.84
N LYS A 416 30.52 5.70 1.59
CA LYS A 416 31.95 5.79 1.23
C LYS A 416 32.50 7.20 1.42
N ASN A 417 31.85 8.21 0.84
CA ASN A 417 32.41 9.54 0.70
C ASN A 417 32.13 10.44 1.92
N LEU A 418 31.03 10.20 2.64
CA LEU A 418 30.63 11.04 3.78
C LEU A 418 30.88 10.36 5.13
N LEU A 419 30.74 9.04 5.21
CA LEU A 419 30.92 8.30 6.46
C LEU A 419 32.26 7.55 6.52
N GLY A 420 33.03 7.48 5.41
CA GLY A 420 34.30 6.76 5.36
C GLY A 420 34.16 5.23 5.43
N ALA A 421 32.98 4.67 5.12
CA ALA A 421 32.78 3.23 5.15
C ALA A 421 33.58 2.52 4.03
N PRO A 422 34.14 1.31 4.29
CA PRO A 422 34.92 0.56 3.31
C PRO A 422 33.99 -0.20 2.33
N VAL A 423 33.22 0.52 1.53
CA VAL A 423 32.25 -0.02 0.58
C VAL A 423 32.58 0.40 -0.86
N ASP A 424 32.13 -0.40 -1.83
CA ASP A 424 32.23 -0.10 -3.26
C ASP A 424 30.86 0.30 -3.85
N PRO A 425 30.63 1.59 -4.15
CA PRO A 425 29.38 2.06 -4.76
C PRO A 425 29.13 1.50 -6.16
N GLU A 426 30.16 1.04 -6.87
CA GLU A 426 30.07 0.46 -8.21
C GLU A 426 29.88 -1.06 -8.21
N SER A 427 29.82 -1.68 -7.03
CA SER A 427 29.56 -3.11 -6.89
C SER A 427 28.27 -3.51 -7.64
N SER A 428 28.27 -4.71 -8.22
CA SER A 428 27.06 -5.24 -8.85
C SER A 428 25.97 -5.48 -7.81
N ILE A 429 24.77 -5.00 -8.08
CA ILE A 429 23.58 -5.20 -7.24
C ILE A 429 22.50 -5.81 -8.09
N SER A 430 21.93 -6.93 -7.66
CA SER A 430 20.76 -7.54 -8.25
C SER A 430 19.69 -7.83 -7.20
N VAL A 431 18.44 -7.82 -7.61
CA VAL A 431 17.28 -8.08 -6.76
C VAL A 431 16.77 -9.49 -7.05
N ASN A 432 16.70 -10.32 -6.03
CA ASN A 432 16.09 -11.64 -6.14
C ASN A 432 14.63 -11.51 -5.64
N TRP A 433 13.71 -11.60 -6.57
CA TRP A 433 12.28 -11.48 -6.30
C TRP A 433 11.69 -12.78 -5.75
N ASP A 434 10.66 -12.65 -4.89
CA ASP A 434 9.88 -13.81 -4.46
C ASP A 434 9.00 -14.31 -5.63
N ASP A 435 9.13 -15.58 -5.97
CA ASP A 435 8.33 -16.26 -6.99
C ASP A 435 7.29 -17.24 -6.39
N SER A 436 7.15 -17.28 -5.08
CA SER A 436 6.27 -18.22 -4.36
C SER A 436 4.78 -18.08 -4.70
N TYR A 437 4.38 -16.95 -5.27
CA TYR A 437 3.02 -16.74 -5.78
C TYR A 437 2.77 -17.38 -7.16
N ILE A 438 3.83 -17.80 -7.87
CA ILE A 438 3.77 -18.48 -9.18
C ILE A 438 3.62 -19.98 -8.98
N VAL A 439 4.53 -20.56 -8.20
CA VAL A 439 4.62 -21.99 -7.92
C VAL A 439 4.45 -22.19 -6.42
N SER A 440 3.54 -23.07 -6.02
CA SER A 440 3.40 -23.36 -4.59
C SER A 440 4.69 -23.96 -4.04
N GLU A 441 5.03 -23.66 -2.79
CA GLU A 441 6.21 -24.18 -2.11
C GLU A 441 6.25 -25.73 -2.13
N ALA A 442 5.07 -26.35 -2.05
CA ALA A 442 4.92 -27.79 -2.18
C ALA A 442 5.28 -28.31 -3.59
N GLU A 443 4.87 -27.59 -4.63
CA GLU A 443 5.16 -27.95 -6.02
C GLU A 443 6.64 -27.74 -6.37
N ARG A 444 7.23 -26.63 -5.93
CA ARG A 444 8.68 -26.36 -6.05
C ARG A 444 9.50 -27.42 -5.34
N THR A 445 9.10 -27.84 -4.14
CA THR A 445 9.76 -28.91 -3.39
C THR A 445 9.59 -30.25 -4.09
N SER A 446 8.44 -30.52 -4.73
CA SER A 446 8.23 -31.72 -5.53
C SER A 446 9.13 -31.75 -6.77
N GLN A 447 9.23 -30.64 -7.50
CA GLN A 447 10.14 -30.50 -8.65
C GLN A 447 11.60 -30.68 -8.24
N LEU A 448 12.04 -30.03 -7.17
CA LEU A 448 13.39 -30.21 -6.63
C LEU A 448 13.67 -31.67 -6.22
N ARG A 449 12.65 -32.38 -5.71
CA ARG A 449 12.78 -33.82 -5.41
C ARG A 449 12.99 -34.63 -6.68
N GLU A 450 12.21 -34.37 -7.72
CA GLU A 450 12.32 -35.05 -9.01
C GLU A 450 13.68 -34.78 -9.66
N ASP A 451 14.14 -33.53 -9.66
CA ASP A 451 15.45 -33.13 -10.18
C ASP A 451 16.60 -33.76 -9.38
N ALA A 452 16.46 -33.84 -8.05
CA ALA A 452 17.45 -34.49 -7.19
C ALA A 452 17.49 -36.02 -7.39
N LEU A 453 16.36 -36.65 -7.69
CA LEU A 453 16.27 -38.07 -8.04
C LEU A 453 16.85 -38.34 -9.45
N ALA A 454 16.63 -37.41 -10.39
CA ALA A 454 17.21 -37.46 -11.72
C ALA A 454 18.71 -37.12 -11.77
N GLY A 455 19.30 -36.70 -10.64
CA GLY A 455 20.72 -36.33 -10.55
C GLY A 455 21.05 -34.96 -11.15
N LEU A 456 20.06 -34.12 -11.48
CA LEU A 456 20.24 -32.79 -12.06
C LEU A 456 20.61 -31.76 -11.00
N VAL A 457 20.20 -31.98 -9.75
CA VAL A 457 20.44 -31.09 -8.63
C VAL A 457 20.98 -31.90 -7.44
N PRO A 458 21.91 -31.34 -6.64
CA PRO A 458 22.41 -31.98 -5.43
C PRO A 458 21.28 -32.25 -4.43
N ARG A 459 21.27 -33.41 -3.77
CA ARG A 459 20.25 -33.77 -2.77
C ARG A 459 20.20 -32.80 -1.59
N CYS A 460 21.31 -32.18 -1.21
CA CYS A 460 21.36 -31.17 -0.17
C CYS A 460 20.43 -29.97 -0.47
N ARG A 461 20.30 -29.54 -1.71
CA ARG A 461 19.36 -28.45 -2.10
C ARG A 461 17.90 -28.82 -1.87
N TYR A 462 17.52 -30.06 -2.16
CA TYR A 462 16.17 -30.55 -1.84
C TYR A 462 15.93 -30.57 -0.32
N LEU A 463 16.92 -31.06 0.46
CA LEU A 463 16.80 -31.12 1.92
C LEU A 463 16.72 -29.74 2.54
N SER A 464 17.55 -28.79 2.09
CA SER A 464 17.50 -27.39 2.51
C SER A 464 16.13 -26.77 2.24
N ALA A 465 15.58 -26.91 1.03
CA ALA A 465 14.27 -26.39 0.67
C ALA A 465 13.11 -27.06 1.43
N ARG A 466 13.19 -28.39 1.68
CA ARG A 466 12.13 -29.17 2.32
C ARG A 466 12.02 -28.93 3.81
N TYR A 467 13.15 -28.78 4.49
CA TYR A 467 13.25 -28.76 5.95
C TYR A 467 13.76 -27.42 6.49
N SER A 468 13.96 -26.42 5.61
CA SER A 468 14.49 -25.09 5.94
C SER A 468 15.85 -25.17 6.68
N LEU A 469 16.72 -26.09 6.22
CA LEU A 469 18.06 -26.30 6.77
C LEU A 469 19.06 -25.34 6.13
N SER A 470 20.11 -24.97 6.86
CA SER A 470 21.29 -24.33 6.29
C SER A 470 22.01 -25.26 5.30
N GLU A 471 22.84 -24.72 4.41
CA GLU A 471 23.60 -25.54 3.46
C GLU A 471 24.49 -26.56 4.18
N GLU A 472 25.10 -26.18 5.28
CA GLU A 472 25.96 -27.06 6.10
C GLU A 472 25.18 -28.22 6.71
N GLU A 473 24.02 -27.94 7.33
CA GLU A 473 23.13 -28.96 7.90
C GLU A 473 22.62 -29.90 6.81
N ALA A 474 22.21 -29.36 5.64
CA ALA A 474 21.74 -30.18 4.52
C ALA A 474 22.84 -31.06 3.95
N HIS A 475 24.09 -30.60 3.91
CA HIS A 475 25.26 -31.42 3.56
C HIS A 475 25.53 -32.51 4.59
N GLN A 476 25.46 -32.19 5.89
CA GLN A 476 25.62 -33.14 6.97
C GLN A 476 24.57 -34.26 6.91
N TRP A 477 23.28 -33.90 6.75
CA TRP A 477 22.19 -34.87 6.59
C TRP A 477 22.37 -35.76 5.35
N THR A 478 22.89 -35.21 4.26
CA THR A 478 23.20 -36.00 3.05
C THR A 478 24.32 -36.98 3.29
N ALA A 479 25.33 -36.60 4.10
CA ALA A 479 26.45 -37.47 4.46
C ALA A 479 26.00 -38.59 5.44
N GLU A 480 25.20 -38.27 6.43
CA GLU A 480 24.61 -39.22 7.40
C GLU A 480 23.74 -40.25 6.67
N ALA A 481 22.84 -39.83 5.79
CA ALA A 481 22.00 -40.71 5.00
C ALA A 481 22.79 -41.66 4.08
N LYS A 482 23.93 -41.21 3.55
CA LYS A 482 24.84 -42.06 2.79
C LYS A 482 25.54 -43.11 3.68
N ALA A 483 25.97 -42.70 4.87
CA ALA A 483 26.61 -43.61 5.82
C ALA A 483 25.63 -44.72 6.31
N ASP A 484 24.38 -44.32 6.61
CA ASP A 484 23.34 -45.28 7.01
C ASP A 484 23.04 -46.30 5.90
N SER A 485 22.90 -45.85 4.63
CA SER A 485 22.63 -46.76 3.52
C SER A 485 23.78 -47.75 3.24
N GLN A 486 25.05 -47.33 3.45
CA GLN A 486 26.21 -48.20 3.34
C GLN A 486 26.29 -49.23 4.47
N THR A 487 25.82 -48.86 5.67
CA THR A 487 25.76 -49.76 6.83
C THR A 487 24.67 -50.83 6.63
N GLU A 488 23.52 -50.49 6.08
CA GLU A 488 22.47 -51.46 5.74
C GLU A 488 22.88 -52.42 4.63
N GLU A 489 23.61 -52.01 3.58
CA GLU A 489 24.17 -52.88 2.56
C GLU A 489 25.20 -53.87 3.14
N GLN A 490 26.03 -53.43 4.10
CA GLN A 490 26.98 -54.31 4.77
C GLN A 490 26.30 -55.35 5.69
N LEU A 491 25.18 -54.98 6.32
CA LEU A 491 24.42 -55.90 7.16
C LEU A 491 23.63 -56.92 6.36
N THR A 492 23.21 -56.60 5.12
CA THR A 492 22.51 -57.56 4.26
C THR A 492 23.44 -58.55 3.52
N PHE A 493 24.71 -58.21 3.31
CA PHE A 493 25.72 -59.11 2.73
C PHE A 493 26.53 -59.93 3.75
N GLY A 494 26.39 -59.70 5.06
CA GLY A 494 27.07 -60.43 6.13
C GLY A 494 26.31 -61.62 6.69
N GLY A 495 25.19 -62.01 6.07
CA GLY A 495 24.34 -63.10 6.54
C GLY A 495 24.11 -64.20 5.50
N ALA A 496 25.21 -64.74 4.91
CA ALA A 496 25.14 -65.95 4.07
C ALA A 496 26.22 -66.93 4.55
#